data_0587cbd437f34f53aa35a0c90aaf5080
#
_entry.id   0587cbd437f34f53aa35a0c90aaf5080
#
_cell.length_a   1.000
_cell.length_b   1.000
_cell.length_c   1.000
_cell.angle_alpha   90.00
_cell.angle_beta   90.00
_cell.angle_gamma   90.00
#
_symmetry.space_group_name_H-M   'P 1'
#
loop_
_entity.id
_entity.type
_entity.pdbx_description
1 polymer ?
#
loop_
_entity_poly.entity_id
_entity_poly.type
_entity_poly.pdbx_seq_one_letter_code
_entity_poly.pdbx_strand_id
1 'polypeptide(L)'
;MNGLLNLLYPLLDALDWSLGFLPAVLRVVLLGVLSGAVAMGLYVLLSNQDSIRARKEEMQRIRVDLAAARDDFNETMRLSKRNLAASFGLLGVVTGPAILSSLPLLAVIGWLSAHYGSVLPAPGTPVPLAFEPAGAAVTVEPAAALTQGAAGPELAWPAPGALPRFLVGGTPVYEGPPPGLPAGIVHQKVWWNWLLGNPAGYVAPNPSLEAITFELAPLVLVPGVPSWLGGWEAVYFIAVFASSLLIKFGFRIE
;
A
#
# COMPACT_ATOMS: atom_id res chain seq x y z
N MET A 1 9.32 15.22 6.88
CA MET A 1 7.88 15.20 7.22
C MET A 1 7.26 13.98 6.57
N ASN A 2 6.53 13.20 7.34
CA ASN A 2 5.80 12.03 6.85
C ASN A 2 4.65 12.49 5.93
N GLY A 3 4.14 11.60 5.07
CA GLY A 3 2.99 11.90 4.22
C GLY A 3 1.69 12.07 5.01
N LEU A 4 0.66 12.64 4.37
CA LEU A 4 -0.65 12.89 4.99
C LEU A 4 -1.27 11.60 5.57
N LEU A 5 -1.20 10.49 4.84
CA LEU A 5 -1.77 9.21 5.29
C LEU A 5 -1.00 8.59 6.47
N ASN A 6 0.27 8.96 6.67
CA ASN A 6 1.05 8.48 7.81
C ASN A 6 0.55 9.03 9.16
N LEU A 7 -0.35 10.02 9.16
CA LEU A 7 -1.03 10.48 10.37
C LEU A 7 -1.87 9.38 11.03
N LEU A 8 -2.26 8.36 10.28
CA LEU A 8 -2.96 7.18 10.81
C LEU A 8 -2.03 6.14 11.44
N TYR A 9 -0.72 6.21 11.20
CA TYR A 9 0.24 5.20 11.67
C TYR A 9 0.26 5.04 13.20
N PRO A 10 0.27 6.09 14.02
CA PRO A 10 0.23 5.92 15.47
C PRO A 10 -1.02 5.18 15.97
N LEU A 11 -2.16 5.36 15.27
CA LEU A 11 -3.39 4.62 15.58
C LEU A 11 -3.24 3.14 15.19
N LEU A 12 -2.64 2.84 14.04
CA LEU A 12 -2.38 1.47 13.59
C LEU A 12 -1.36 0.77 14.49
N ASP A 13 -0.31 1.48 14.93
CA ASP A 13 0.67 0.98 15.89
C ASP A 13 0.00 0.62 17.22
N ALA A 14 -0.84 1.49 17.76
CA ALA A 14 -1.57 1.25 18.99
C ALA A 14 -2.55 0.06 18.86
N LEU A 15 -3.22 -0.05 17.71
CA LEU A 15 -4.10 -1.17 17.41
C LEU A 15 -3.33 -2.49 17.31
N ASP A 16 -2.24 -2.52 16.57
CA ASP A 16 -1.40 -3.71 16.42
C ASP A 16 -0.78 -4.14 17.76
N TRP A 17 -0.30 -3.17 18.54
CA TRP A 17 0.20 -3.44 19.89
C TRP A 17 -0.87 -4.04 20.80
N SER A 18 -2.09 -3.51 20.78
CA SER A 18 -3.22 -4.04 21.57
C SER A 18 -3.62 -5.46 21.19
N LEU A 19 -3.39 -5.83 19.92
CA LEU A 19 -3.64 -7.16 19.35
C LEU A 19 -2.40 -8.07 19.42
N GLY A 20 -1.32 -7.64 20.07
CA GLY A 20 -0.05 -8.35 20.15
C GLY A 20 -0.11 -9.78 20.72
N PHE A 21 -1.18 -10.12 21.44
CA PHE A 21 -1.46 -11.48 21.91
C PHE A 21 -1.93 -12.44 20.81
N LEU A 22 -2.32 -11.93 19.62
CA LEU A 22 -2.75 -12.74 18.49
C LEU A 22 -1.58 -13.05 17.54
N PRO A 23 -1.63 -14.20 16.84
CA PRO A 23 -0.71 -14.48 15.74
C PRO A 23 -0.78 -13.38 14.65
N ALA A 24 0.36 -13.10 14.01
CA ALA A 24 0.47 -12.05 12.98
C ALA A 24 -0.58 -12.18 11.86
N VAL A 25 -0.88 -13.41 11.41
CA VAL A 25 -1.93 -13.66 10.40
C VAL A 25 -3.28 -13.11 10.85
N LEU A 26 -3.69 -13.38 12.10
CA LEU A 26 -4.98 -12.92 12.60
C LEU A 26 -5.04 -11.39 12.75
N ARG A 27 -3.94 -10.76 13.14
CA ARG A 27 -3.84 -9.30 13.18
C ARG A 27 -4.04 -8.68 11.79
N VAL A 28 -3.38 -9.22 10.78
CA VAL A 28 -3.54 -8.76 9.38
C VAL A 28 -4.96 -9.02 8.86
N VAL A 29 -5.58 -10.17 9.18
CA VAL A 29 -7.00 -10.44 8.85
C VAL A 29 -7.94 -9.43 9.49
N LEU A 30 -7.77 -9.15 10.79
CA LEU A 30 -8.61 -8.16 11.50
C LEU A 30 -8.44 -6.75 10.93
N LEU A 31 -7.21 -6.34 10.62
CA LEU A 31 -6.94 -5.08 9.93
C LEU A 31 -7.61 -5.03 8.55
N GLY A 32 -7.59 -6.13 7.80
CA GLY A 32 -8.27 -6.24 6.51
C GLY A 32 -9.78 -6.13 6.63
N VAL A 33 -10.39 -6.83 7.60
CA VAL A 33 -11.84 -6.75 7.86
C VAL A 33 -12.24 -5.33 8.28
N LEU A 34 -11.48 -4.72 9.19
CA LEU A 34 -11.74 -3.34 9.62
C LEU A 34 -11.61 -2.35 8.45
N SER A 35 -10.57 -2.51 7.63
CA SER A 35 -10.35 -1.67 6.44
C SER A 35 -11.51 -1.79 5.46
N GLY A 36 -11.99 -3.02 5.18
CA GLY A 36 -13.16 -3.24 4.31
C GLY A 36 -14.43 -2.60 4.87
N ALA A 37 -14.65 -2.71 6.19
CA ALA A 37 -15.80 -2.08 6.85
C ALA A 37 -15.73 -0.54 6.79
N VAL A 38 -14.56 0.04 7.07
CA VAL A 38 -14.33 1.50 6.99
C VAL A 38 -14.52 1.99 5.56
N ALA A 39 -13.94 1.31 4.56
CA ALA A 39 -14.07 1.70 3.16
C ALA A 39 -15.53 1.66 2.69
N MET A 40 -16.26 0.58 3.00
CA MET A 40 -17.68 0.46 2.64
C MET A 40 -18.53 1.49 3.36
N GLY A 41 -18.28 1.75 4.65
CA GLY A 41 -18.97 2.80 5.41
C GLY A 41 -18.72 4.19 4.81
N LEU A 42 -17.48 4.54 4.50
CA LEU A 42 -17.14 5.79 3.84
C LEU A 42 -17.76 5.89 2.43
N TYR A 43 -17.73 4.81 1.66
CA TYR A 43 -18.36 4.78 0.35
C TYR A 43 -19.86 5.11 0.44
N VAL A 44 -20.59 4.50 1.38
CA VAL A 44 -22.03 4.80 1.60
C VAL A 44 -22.25 6.24 2.02
N LEU A 45 -21.41 6.76 2.91
CA LEU A 45 -21.52 8.15 3.38
C LEU A 45 -21.21 9.19 2.30
N LEU A 46 -20.26 8.89 1.41
CA LEU A 46 -19.80 9.82 0.38
C LEU A 46 -20.57 9.70 -0.94
N SER A 47 -21.27 8.58 -1.17
CA SER A 47 -21.99 8.32 -2.42
C SER A 47 -23.48 8.60 -2.28
N ASN A 48 -24.08 9.15 -3.34
CA ASN A 48 -25.53 9.29 -3.44
C ASN A 48 -26.13 7.97 -3.99
N GLN A 49 -26.53 7.08 -3.07
CA GLN A 49 -27.07 5.76 -3.39
C GLN A 49 -28.32 5.81 -4.28
N ASP A 50 -29.19 6.81 -4.08
CA ASP A 50 -30.41 6.97 -4.90
C ASP A 50 -30.07 7.36 -6.34
N SER A 51 -29.11 8.26 -6.53
CA SER A 51 -28.58 8.61 -7.86
C SER A 51 -27.95 7.43 -8.57
N ILE A 52 -27.21 6.60 -7.85
CA ILE A 52 -26.59 5.40 -8.42
C ILE A 52 -27.68 4.41 -8.86
N ARG A 53 -28.67 4.16 -8.00
CA ARG A 53 -29.81 3.29 -8.30
C ARG A 53 -30.57 3.76 -9.54
N ALA A 54 -30.96 5.05 -9.57
CA ALA A 54 -31.69 5.63 -10.70
C ALA A 54 -30.94 5.47 -12.03
N ARG A 55 -29.59 5.68 -12.04
CA ARG A 55 -28.76 5.49 -13.24
C ARG A 55 -28.64 4.03 -13.65
N LYS A 56 -28.54 3.10 -12.71
CA LYS A 56 -28.56 1.66 -13.01
C LYS A 56 -29.88 1.21 -13.62
N GLU A 57 -31.01 1.71 -13.09
CA GLU A 57 -32.34 1.43 -13.64
C GLU A 57 -32.49 2.02 -15.07
N GLU A 58 -32.01 3.24 -15.31
CA GLU A 58 -31.98 3.83 -16.65
C GLU A 58 -31.19 2.97 -17.63
N MET A 59 -29.98 2.55 -17.24
CA MET A 59 -29.15 1.67 -18.08
C MET A 59 -29.84 0.34 -18.34
N GLN A 60 -30.55 -0.23 -17.36
CA GLN A 60 -31.29 -1.48 -17.56
C GLN A 60 -32.43 -1.29 -18.57
N ARG A 61 -33.19 -0.19 -18.52
CA ARG A 61 -34.23 0.16 -19.49
C ARG A 61 -33.62 0.28 -20.90
N ILE A 62 -32.54 1.04 -21.05
CA ILE A 62 -31.86 1.20 -22.34
C ILE A 62 -31.40 -0.17 -22.92
N ARG A 63 -30.93 -1.10 -22.07
CA ARG A 63 -30.54 -2.44 -22.51
C ARG A 63 -31.74 -3.27 -23.02
N VAL A 64 -32.89 -3.14 -22.37
CA VAL A 64 -34.12 -3.79 -22.83
C VAL A 64 -34.58 -3.22 -24.17
N ASP A 65 -34.57 -1.88 -24.32
CA ASP A 65 -34.93 -1.19 -25.57
C ASP A 65 -33.96 -1.57 -26.70
N LEU A 66 -32.66 -1.67 -26.41
CA LEU A 66 -31.61 -2.14 -27.34
C LEU A 66 -31.90 -3.56 -27.85
N ALA A 67 -32.34 -4.44 -26.95
CA ALA A 67 -32.69 -5.81 -27.32
C ALA A 67 -33.94 -5.88 -28.22
N ALA A 68 -34.86 -4.93 -28.09
CA ALA A 68 -36.07 -4.82 -28.91
C ALA A 68 -35.80 -4.17 -30.29
N ALA A 69 -34.80 -3.27 -30.39
CA ALA A 69 -34.51 -2.50 -31.61
C ALA A 69 -33.54 -3.19 -32.57
N ARG A 70 -33.30 -4.50 -32.47
CA ARG A 70 -32.24 -5.24 -33.22
C ARG A 70 -32.33 -5.09 -34.72
N ASP A 71 -33.53 -4.92 -35.27
CA ASP A 71 -33.80 -4.83 -36.75
C ASP A 71 -33.74 -3.40 -37.28
N ASP A 72 -33.62 -2.39 -36.39
CA ASP A 72 -33.50 -0.98 -36.78
C ASP A 72 -32.09 -0.46 -36.41
N PHE A 73 -31.25 -0.30 -37.44
CA PHE A 73 -29.89 0.19 -37.26
C PHE A 73 -29.79 1.59 -36.66
N ASN A 74 -30.67 2.51 -37.11
CA ASN A 74 -30.63 3.89 -36.58
C ASN A 74 -31.04 3.97 -35.12
N GLU A 75 -32.08 3.23 -34.74
CA GLU A 75 -32.54 3.17 -33.37
C GLU A 75 -31.52 2.45 -32.49
N THR A 76 -30.93 1.34 -32.92
CA THR A 76 -29.85 0.63 -32.21
C THR A 76 -28.66 1.55 -32.00
N MET A 77 -28.23 2.33 -33.01
CA MET A 77 -27.12 3.28 -32.88
C MET A 77 -27.45 4.40 -31.88
N ARG A 78 -28.67 4.94 -31.91
CA ARG A 78 -29.12 5.97 -31.00
C ARG A 78 -29.11 5.47 -29.54
N LEU A 79 -29.68 4.29 -29.29
CA LEU A 79 -29.72 3.65 -27.97
C LEU A 79 -28.35 3.26 -27.48
N SER A 80 -27.45 2.79 -28.33
CA SER A 80 -26.06 2.48 -28.01
C SER A 80 -25.29 3.72 -27.52
N LYS A 81 -25.44 4.85 -28.21
CA LYS A 81 -24.87 6.13 -27.76
C LYS A 81 -25.42 6.55 -26.42
N ARG A 82 -26.74 6.40 -26.20
CA ARG A 82 -27.40 6.72 -24.92
C ARG A 82 -26.89 5.80 -23.80
N ASN A 83 -26.74 4.50 -24.05
CA ASN A 83 -26.17 3.56 -23.10
C ASN A 83 -24.74 3.92 -22.68
N LEU A 84 -23.92 4.31 -23.66
CA LEU A 84 -22.55 4.76 -23.40
C LEU A 84 -22.53 6.03 -22.54
N ALA A 85 -23.36 7.02 -22.88
CA ALA A 85 -23.48 8.25 -22.08
C ALA A 85 -23.95 7.98 -20.64
N ALA A 86 -24.95 7.09 -20.47
CA ALA A 86 -25.44 6.67 -19.15
C ALA A 86 -24.35 5.94 -18.35
N SER A 87 -23.53 5.10 -19.00
CA SER A 87 -22.41 4.40 -18.39
C SER A 87 -21.34 5.37 -17.88
N PHE A 88 -20.95 6.37 -18.68
CA PHE A 88 -20.03 7.42 -18.22
C PHE A 88 -20.64 8.28 -17.11
N GLY A 89 -21.93 8.55 -17.19
CA GLY A 89 -22.65 9.25 -16.12
C GLY A 89 -22.64 8.48 -14.79
N LEU A 90 -22.80 7.15 -14.84
CA LEU A 90 -22.69 6.30 -13.65
C LEU A 90 -21.26 6.30 -13.12
N LEU A 91 -20.26 6.13 -14.00
CA LEU A 91 -18.86 6.15 -13.63
C LEU A 91 -18.48 7.47 -12.91
N GLY A 92 -18.96 8.62 -13.42
CA GLY A 92 -18.71 9.92 -12.78
C GLY A 92 -19.24 10.03 -11.36
N VAL A 93 -20.40 9.42 -11.08
CA VAL A 93 -21.01 9.46 -9.74
C VAL A 93 -20.33 8.52 -8.75
N VAL A 94 -19.83 7.37 -9.22
CA VAL A 94 -19.21 6.36 -8.31
C VAL A 94 -17.72 6.57 -8.10
N THR A 95 -17.00 7.18 -9.05
CA THR A 95 -15.53 7.27 -9.00
C THR A 95 -15.02 8.15 -7.86
N GLY A 96 -15.61 9.33 -7.65
CA GLY A 96 -15.21 10.24 -6.57
C GLY A 96 -15.32 9.59 -5.19
N PRO A 97 -16.49 9.10 -4.79
CA PRO A 97 -16.67 8.36 -3.55
C PRO A 97 -15.74 7.14 -3.42
N ALA A 98 -15.54 6.36 -4.50
CA ALA A 98 -14.66 5.20 -4.48
C ALA A 98 -13.20 5.58 -4.20
N ILE A 99 -12.68 6.62 -4.85
CA ILE A 99 -11.32 7.11 -4.61
C ILE A 99 -11.17 7.60 -3.15
N LEU A 100 -12.10 8.43 -2.68
CA LEU A 100 -12.01 8.97 -1.32
C LEU A 100 -12.13 7.88 -0.25
N SER A 101 -12.99 6.89 -0.44
CA SER A 101 -13.15 5.78 0.49
C SER A 101 -11.96 4.81 0.48
N SER A 102 -11.12 4.83 -0.56
CA SER A 102 -9.91 4.00 -0.66
C SER A 102 -8.69 4.62 0.06
N LEU A 103 -8.70 5.90 0.39
CA LEU A 103 -7.54 6.56 1.02
C LEU A 103 -7.12 5.92 2.35
N PRO A 104 -8.03 5.56 3.28
CA PRO A 104 -7.63 4.86 4.50
C PRO A 104 -6.99 3.49 4.22
N LEU A 105 -7.44 2.78 3.16
CA LEU A 105 -6.83 1.51 2.77
C LEU A 105 -5.38 1.70 2.34
N LEU A 106 -5.09 2.76 1.58
CA LEU A 106 -3.71 3.08 1.18
C LEU A 106 -2.81 3.35 2.39
N ALA A 107 -3.34 4.00 3.43
CA ALA A 107 -2.60 4.19 4.68
C ALA A 107 -2.27 2.85 5.35
N VAL A 108 -3.26 1.95 5.45
CA VAL A 108 -3.06 0.61 6.05
C VAL A 108 -2.09 -0.22 5.20
N ILE A 109 -2.20 -0.20 3.88
CA ILE A 109 -1.28 -0.89 2.95
C ILE A 109 0.16 -0.40 3.16
N GLY A 110 0.38 0.91 3.20
CA GLY A 110 1.70 1.49 3.44
C GLY A 110 2.26 1.13 4.81
N TRP A 111 1.41 1.11 5.83
CA TRP A 111 1.78 0.71 7.18
C TRP A 111 2.12 -0.80 7.25
N LEU A 112 1.27 -1.68 6.67
CA LEU A 112 1.51 -3.12 6.61
C LEU A 112 2.80 -3.45 5.84
N SER A 113 3.04 -2.79 4.71
CA SER A 113 4.27 -2.95 3.95
C SER A 113 5.51 -2.67 4.79
N ALA A 114 5.44 -1.63 5.64
CA ALA A 114 6.55 -1.25 6.51
C ALA A 114 6.74 -2.19 7.71
N HIS A 115 5.67 -2.80 8.24
CA HIS A 115 5.72 -3.59 9.48
C HIS A 115 5.68 -5.11 9.25
N TYR A 116 5.05 -5.54 8.14
CA TYR A 116 4.82 -6.95 7.81
C TYR A 116 5.44 -7.36 6.47
N GLY A 117 6.14 -6.44 5.78
CA GLY A 117 6.77 -6.73 4.49
C GLY A 117 8.00 -7.63 4.60
N SER A 118 8.76 -7.47 5.66
CA SER A 118 10.03 -8.18 5.86
C SER A 118 10.26 -8.58 7.30
N VAL A 119 11.13 -9.55 7.50
CA VAL A 119 11.59 -9.95 8.83
C VAL A 119 12.57 -8.90 9.34
N LEU A 120 12.36 -8.43 10.57
CA LEU A 120 13.31 -7.54 11.24
C LEU A 120 14.58 -8.33 11.61
N PRO A 121 15.76 -7.98 11.07
CA PRO A 121 17.00 -8.68 11.41
C PRO A 121 17.40 -8.49 12.87
N ALA A 122 18.05 -9.48 13.44
CA ALA A 122 18.67 -9.33 14.75
C ALA A 122 19.89 -8.37 14.65
N PRO A 123 20.21 -7.62 15.72
CA PRO A 123 21.39 -6.78 15.75
C PRO A 123 22.66 -7.55 15.39
N GLY A 124 23.50 -6.98 14.52
CA GLY A 124 24.72 -7.60 14.03
C GLY A 124 24.54 -8.57 12.85
N THR A 125 23.29 -8.89 12.45
CA THR A 125 23.06 -9.71 11.26
C THR A 125 23.53 -8.95 10.01
N PRO A 126 24.36 -9.56 9.13
CA PRO A 126 24.74 -8.94 7.88
C PRO A 126 23.55 -8.88 6.93
N VAL A 127 23.24 -7.70 6.44
CA VAL A 127 22.16 -7.42 5.48
C VAL A 127 22.79 -6.88 4.20
N PRO A 128 22.60 -7.56 3.06
CA PRO A 128 23.10 -7.05 1.78
C PRO A 128 22.46 -5.71 1.42
N LEU A 129 23.28 -4.82 0.84
CA LEU A 129 22.85 -3.51 0.39
C LEU A 129 22.98 -3.39 -1.14
N ALA A 130 21.98 -2.77 -1.75
CA ALA A 130 22.09 -2.30 -3.12
C ALA A 130 21.94 -0.77 -3.15
N PHE A 131 22.75 -0.11 -3.97
CA PHE A 131 22.71 1.33 -4.17
C PHE A 131 22.27 1.66 -5.58
N GLU A 132 21.47 2.70 -5.73
CA GLU A 132 21.08 3.28 -7.01
C GLU A 132 21.63 4.70 -7.15
N PRO A 133 22.46 4.97 -8.22
CA PRO A 133 22.94 4.03 -9.25
C PRO A 133 23.94 3.01 -8.71
N ALA A 134 24.02 1.86 -9.38
CA ALA A 134 24.98 0.82 -9.03
C ALA A 134 26.42 1.36 -9.06
N GLY A 135 27.20 1.04 -8.01
CA GLY A 135 28.58 1.53 -7.89
C GLY A 135 28.70 2.91 -7.25
N ALA A 136 27.63 3.48 -6.69
CA ALA A 136 27.74 4.71 -5.90
C ALA A 136 28.78 4.53 -4.76
N ALA A 137 29.70 5.50 -4.64
CA ALA A 137 30.73 5.49 -3.61
C ALA A 137 30.15 5.92 -2.26
N VAL A 138 29.50 4.98 -1.58
CA VAL A 138 28.87 5.20 -0.26
C VAL A 138 29.80 4.68 0.84
N THR A 139 29.98 5.47 1.87
CA THR A 139 30.66 5.07 3.11
C THR A 139 29.65 5.11 4.26
N VAL A 140 29.88 4.31 5.31
CA VAL A 140 29.00 4.24 6.48
C VAL A 140 29.80 4.54 7.74
N GLU A 141 29.21 5.31 8.62
CA GLU A 141 29.74 5.56 9.97
C GLU A 141 28.85 4.90 11.04
N PRO A 142 29.43 4.13 11.97
CA PRO A 142 30.85 3.77 12.05
C PRO A 142 31.29 2.83 10.92
N ALA A 143 32.51 2.95 10.47
CA ALA A 143 33.04 2.15 9.33
C ALA A 143 32.94 0.63 9.56
N ALA A 144 32.97 0.17 10.79
CA ALA A 144 32.79 -1.24 11.15
C ALA A 144 31.37 -1.78 10.85
N ALA A 145 30.40 -0.91 10.61
CA ALA A 145 29.04 -1.33 10.26
C ALA A 145 28.89 -1.81 8.81
N LEU A 146 29.80 -1.42 7.92
CA LEU A 146 29.81 -1.80 6.50
C LEU A 146 30.95 -2.80 6.22
N THR A 147 30.61 -3.95 5.70
CA THR A 147 31.55 -5.00 5.29
C THR A 147 31.33 -5.36 3.83
N GLN A 148 32.32 -6.04 3.21
CA GLN A 148 32.18 -6.59 1.86
C GLN A 148 31.83 -8.07 1.97
N GLY A 149 30.62 -8.42 1.57
CA GLY A 149 30.17 -9.80 1.44
C GLY A 149 30.45 -10.38 0.04
N ALA A 150 30.00 -11.61 -0.19
CA ALA A 150 30.19 -12.29 -1.47
C ALA A 150 29.41 -11.66 -2.64
N ALA A 151 28.26 -11.03 -2.35
CA ALA A 151 27.38 -10.40 -3.33
C ALA A 151 27.53 -8.87 -3.40
N GLY A 152 28.32 -8.25 -2.52
CA GLY A 152 28.47 -6.81 -2.46
C GLY A 152 28.57 -6.28 -1.04
N PRO A 153 28.29 -4.97 -0.83
CA PRO A 153 28.33 -4.37 0.50
C PRO A 153 27.23 -4.92 1.40
N GLU A 154 27.57 -5.18 2.65
CA GLU A 154 26.65 -5.68 3.68
C GLU A 154 26.71 -4.77 4.91
N LEU A 155 25.54 -4.42 5.43
CA LEU A 155 25.40 -3.68 6.68
C LEU A 155 25.18 -4.65 7.84
N ALA A 156 25.99 -4.56 8.87
CA ALA A 156 25.66 -5.18 10.16
C ALA A 156 24.45 -4.47 10.73
N TRP A 157 23.29 -5.18 10.85
CA TRP A 157 22.04 -4.55 11.29
C TRP A 157 22.21 -3.84 12.64
N PRO A 158 21.82 -2.58 12.76
CA PRO A 158 22.13 -1.78 13.95
C PRO A 158 21.40 -2.28 15.20
N ALA A 159 22.05 -2.17 16.33
CA ALA A 159 21.40 -2.35 17.62
C ALA A 159 20.39 -1.21 17.89
N PRO A 160 19.37 -1.42 18.74
CA PRO A 160 18.47 -0.35 19.15
C PRO A 160 19.24 0.87 19.68
N GLY A 161 18.96 2.03 19.09
CA GLY A 161 19.64 3.29 19.44
C GLY A 161 20.91 3.59 18.64
N ALA A 162 21.45 2.64 17.86
CA ALA A 162 22.54 2.90 16.92
C ALA A 162 21.93 3.25 15.54
N LEU A 163 22.26 4.44 15.04
CA LEU A 163 21.82 4.90 13.71
C LEU A 163 23.06 5.09 12.83
N PRO A 164 23.38 4.12 11.98
CA PRO A 164 24.48 4.27 11.03
C PRO A 164 24.19 5.42 10.06
N ARG A 165 25.23 6.18 9.73
CA ARG A 165 25.16 7.30 8.79
C ARG A 165 25.75 6.89 7.46
N PHE A 166 25.01 7.08 6.40
CA PHE A 166 25.49 6.86 5.04
C PHE A 166 25.96 8.18 4.46
N LEU A 167 27.19 8.19 3.92
CA LEU A 167 27.83 9.39 3.39
C LEU A 167 28.23 9.17 1.93
N VAL A 168 28.09 10.22 1.14
CA VAL A 168 28.61 10.31 -0.23
C VAL A 168 29.58 11.49 -0.30
N GLY A 169 30.85 11.20 -0.67
CA GLY A 169 31.87 12.23 -0.67
C GLY A 169 32.09 12.92 0.68
N GLY A 170 31.89 12.20 1.80
CA GLY A 170 32.00 12.75 3.16
C GLY A 170 30.77 13.53 3.65
N THR A 171 29.72 13.69 2.82
CA THR A 171 28.47 14.37 3.20
C THR A 171 27.43 13.35 3.63
N PRO A 172 26.82 13.48 4.81
CA PRO A 172 25.74 12.61 5.26
C PRO A 172 24.51 12.74 4.36
N VAL A 173 24.02 11.60 3.83
CA VAL A 173 22.85 11.55 2.94
C VAL A 173 21.68 10.76 3.52
N TYR A 174 21.94 9.86 4.48
CA TYR A 174 20.90 9.10 5.16
C TYR A 174 21.39 8.66 6.54
N GLU A 175 20.47 8.61 7.49
CA GLU A 175 20.69 8.10 8.85
C GLU A 175 19.62 7.06 9.17
N GLY A 176 20.02 5.82 9.40
CA GLY A 176 19.09 4.70 9.62
C GLY A 176 19.68 3.36 9.21
N PRO A 177 18.90 2.27 9.23
CA PRO A 177 17.44 2.20 9.32
C PRO A 177 16.90 2.54 10.72
N PRO A 178 15.64 3.02 10.82
CA PRO A 178 15.02 3.31 12.11
C PRO A 178 14.92 2.04 12.98
N PRO A 179 15.12 2.12 14.29
CA PRO A 179 15.00 0.98 15.17
C PRO A 179 13.59 0.36 15.12
N GLY A 180 13.53 -0.97 15.07
CA GLY A 180 12.27 -1.72 15.11
C GLY A 180 11.44 -1.72 13.82
N LEU A 181 11.92 -1.04 12.78
CA LEU A 181 11.25 -1.02 11.47
C LEU A 181 12.12 -1.74 10.42
N PRO A 182 11.63 -2.79 9.75
CA PRO A 182 12.35 -3.42 8.64
C PRO A 182 12.29 -2.50 7.42
N ALA A 183 13.31 -1.64 7.27
CA ALA A 183 13.42 -0.74 6.13
C ALA A 183 13.86 -1.53 4.89
N GLY A 184 13.00 -1.66 3.89
CA GLY A 184 13.33 -2.30 2.63
C GLY A 184 14.05 -1.35 1.67
N ILE A 185 13.40 -0.26 1.28
CA ILE A 185 13.93 0.72 0.32
C ILE A 185 13.81 2.12 0.89
N VAL A 186 14.91 2.88 0.83
CA VAL A 186 14.96 4.29 1.17
C VAL A 186 15.42 5.06 -0.07
N HIS A 187 14.60 5.93 -0.59
CA HIS A 187 14.87 6.69 -1.82
C HIS A 187 14.82 8.20 -1.55
N GLN A 188 15.26 9.01 -2.50
CA GLN A 188 15.06 10.45 -2.44
C GLN A 188 13.58 10.79 -2.47
N LYS A 189 13.20 11.88 -1.80
CA LYS A 189 11.80 12.31 -1.72
C LYS A 189 11.27 12.70 -3.09
N VAL A 190 10.14 12.09 -3.50
CA VAL A 190 9.42 12.39 -4.75
C VAL A 190 8.09 13.10 -4.46
N TRP A 191 7.48 13.69 -5.49
CA TRP A 191 6.32 14.57 -5.34
C TRP A 191 5.11 13.92 -4.63
N TRP A 192 4.85 12.62 -4.85
CA TRP A 192 3.72 11.92 -4.24
C TRP A 192 3.94 11.55 -2.75
N ASN A 193 5.15 11.72 -2.21
CA ASN A 193 5.43 11.44 -0.80
C ASN A 193 4.74 12.41 0.18
N TRP A 194 4.11 13.47 -0.32
CA TRP A 194 3.21 14.28 0.51
C TRP A 194 1.95 13.50 0.93
N LEU A 195 1.51 12.55 0.10
CA LEU A 195 0.35 11.71 0.40
C LEU A 195 0.74 10.51 1.28
N LEU A 196 1.73 9.73 0.83
CA LEU A 196 2.24 8.57 1.55
C LEU A 196 3.76 8.72 1.72
N GLY A 197 4.18 8.95 2.94
CA GLY A 197 5.61 9.09 3.29
C GLY A 197 6.25 7.73 3.56
N ASN A 198 7.57 7.64 3.34
CA ASN A 198 8.35 6.48 3.73
C ASN A 198 8.67 6.55 5.23
N PRO A 199 8.19 5.62 6.06
CA PRO A 199 8.47 5.63 7.51
C PRO A 199 9.95 5.38 7.81
N ALA A 200 10.69 4.74 6.90
CA ALA A 200 12.14 4.57 7.02
C ALA A 200 12.95 5.86 6.74
N GLY A 201 12.30 6.92 6.29
CA GLY A 201 12.96 8.17 5.93
C GLY A 201 13.30 8.28 4.45
N TYR A 202 14.19 9.21 4.13
CA TYR A 202 14.57 9.54 2.76
C TYR A 202 16.07 9.79 2.65
N VAL A 203 16.65 9.42 1.51
CA VAL A 203 17.98 9.88 1.12
C VAL A 203 17.92 11.39 0.84
N ALA A 204 18.86 12.15 1.37
CA ALA A 204 18.98 13.56 1.05
C ALA A 204 19.28 13.76 -0.45
N PRO A 205 18.79 14.82 -1.09
CA PRO A 205 19.05 15.08 -2.50
C PRO A 205 20.54 15.03 -2.82
N ASN A 206 20.95 14.06 -3.65
CA ASN A 206 22.33 13.85 -4.06
C ASN A 206 22.36 13.25 -5.46
N PRO A 207 23.12 13.80 -6.43
CA PRO A 207 23.16 13.28 -7.79
C PRO A 207 23.82 11.90 -7.92
N SER A 208 24.59 11.48 -6.91
CA SER A 208 25.35 10.22 -6.94
C SER A 208 24.67 9.07 -6.18
N LEU A 209 23.54 9.33 -5.50
CA LEU A 209 22.79 8.31 -4.77
C LEU A 209 21.29 8.63 -4.76
N GLU A 210 20.50 7.81 -5.43
CA GLU A 210 19.05 7.97 -5.53
C GLU A 210 18.30 7.11 -4.52
N ALA A 211 18.78 5.86 -4.30
CA ALA A 211 18.15 4.95 -3.35
C ALA A 211 19.18 4.01 -2.69
N ILE A 212 18.77 3.53 -1.50
CA ILE A 212 19.44 2.47 -0.75
C ILE A 212 18.39 1.36 -0.54
N THR A 213 18.71 0.15 -1.01
CA THR A 213 17.88 -1.03 -0.79
C THR A 213 18.56 -1.92 0.25
N PHE A 214 17.81 -2.27 1.29
CA PHE A 214 18.19 -3.28 2.29
C PHE A 214 17.52 -4.59 1.85
N GLU A 215 18.30 -5.58 1.47
CA GLU A 215 17.80 -6.88 0.99
C GLU A 215 17.35 -7.75 2.17
N LEU A 216 16.17 -7.47 2.69
CA LEU A 216 15.59 -8.17 3.81
C LEU A 216 14.79 -9.40 3.36
N ALA A 217 14.84 -10.47 4.18
CA ALA A 217 13.99 -11.64 3.94
C ALA A 217 12.50 -11.27 4.08
N PRO A 218 11.62 -11.69 3.14
CA PRO A 218 10.19 -11.43 3.24
C PRO A 218 9.59 -12.15 4.46
N LEU A 219 8.64 -11.51 5.12
CA LEU A 219 7.90 -12.13 6.22
C LEU A 219 6.82 -13.05 5.65
N VAL A 220 6.96 -14.36 5.89
CA VAL A 220 5.98 -15.35 5.49
C VAL A 220 4.97 -15.56 6.61
N LEU A 221 3.73 -15.10 6.40
CA LEU A 221 2.64 -15.23 7.37
C LEU A 221 1.98 -16.61 7.32
N VAL A 222 1.84 -17.18 6.12
CA VAL A 222 1.21 -18.49 5.92
C VAL A 222 2.23 -19.43 5.27
N PRO A 223 2.90 -20.28 6.06
CA PRO A 223 3.85 -21.25 5.52
C PRO A 223 3.13 -22.37 4.74
N GLY A 224 3.82 -22.98 3.77
CA GLY A 224 3.31 -24.12 3.03
C GLY A 224 2.40 -23.79 1.85
N VAL A 225 2.14 -22.51 1.59
CA VAL A 225 1.46 -22.04 0.37
C VAL A 225 2.47 -21.43 -0.62
N PRO A 226 2.11 -21.23 -1.90
CA PRO A 226 2.96 -20.48 -2.84
C PRO A 226 3.37 -19.12 -2.29
N SER A 227 4.59 -18.64 -2.59
CA SER A 227 5.17 -17.42 -2.01
C SER A 227 4.28 -16.18 -2.16
N TRP A 228 3.55 -16.03 -3.26
CA TRP A 228 2.63 -14.92 -3.51
C TRP A 228 1.36 -14.95 -2.65
N LEU A 229 1.01 -16.11 -2.03
CA LEU A 229 -0.10 -16.25 -1.08
C LEU A 229 0.37 -16.19 0.38
N GLY A 230 1.66 -16.40 0.64
CA GLY A 230 2.20 -16.50 1.99
C GLY A 230 2.46 -15.16 2.67
N GLY A 231 2.48 -14.07 1.91
CA GLY A 231 2.73 -12.71 2.41
C GLY A 231 1.50 -12.04 3.03
N TRP A 232 1.74 -10.89 3.65
CA TRP A 232 0.67 -10.05 4.24
C TRP A 232 -0.31 -9.53 3.17
N GLU A 233 0.15 -9.30 1.95
CA GLU A 233 -0.66 -8.77 0.85
C GLU A 233 -1.86 -9.67 0.55
N ALA A 234 -1.62 -10.96 0.32
CA ALA A 234 -2.69 -11.90 0.02
C ALA A 234 -3.68 -12.02 1.17
N VAL A 235 -3.18 -12.16 2.40
CA VAL A 235 -4.01 -12.28 3.62
C VAL A 235 -4.88 -11.03 3.79
N TYR A 236 -4.29 -9.84 3.67
CA TYR A 236 -4.98 -8.57 3.80
C TYR A 236 -6.05 -8.38 2.73
N PHE A 237 -5.68 -8.54 1.45
CA PHE A 237 -6.62 -8.30 0.36
C PHE A 237 -7.78 -9.30 0.36
N ILE A 238 -7.53 -10.58 0.67
CA ILE A 238 -8.62 -11.56 0.84
C ILE A 238 -9.58 -11.10 1.94
N ALA A 239 -9.07 -10.66 3.08
CA ALA A 239 -9.88 -10.18 4.19
C ALA A 239 -10.68 -8.92 3.83
N VAL A 240 -10.06 -7.94 3.15
CA VAL A 240 -10.73 -6.72 2.66
C VAL A 240 -11.84 -7.07 1.67
N PHE A 241 -11.56 -7.91 0.66
CA PHE A 241 -12.56 -8.28 -0.34
C PHE A 241 -13.71 -9.06 0.26
N ALA A 242 -13.41 -10.07 1.09
CA ALA A 242 -14.44 -10.88 1.73
C ALA A 242 -15.36 -10.02 2.62
N SER A 243 -14.79 -9.17 3.48
CA SER A 243 -15.57 -8.28 4.35
C SER A 243 -16.37 -7.25 3.55
N SER A 244 -15.77 -6.64 2.53
CA SER A 244 -16.46 -5.67 1.67
C SER A 244 -17.64 -6.30 0.92
N LEU A 245 -17.49 -7.51 0.39
CA LEU A 245 -18.56 -8.25 -0.27
C LEU A 245 -19.69 -8.62 0.72
N LEU A 246 -19.32 -9.11 1.90
CA LEU A 246 -20.31 -9.44 2.94
C LEU A 246 -21.12 -8.22 3.35
N ILE A 247 -20.46 -7.07 3.55
CA ILE A 247 -21.12 -5.81 3.89
C ILE A 247 -21.98 -5.33 2.72
N LYS A 248 -21.47 -5.35 1.49
CA LYS A 248 -22.22 -4.94 0.30
C LYS A 248 -23.51 -5.72 0.16
N PHE A 249 -23.45 -7.06 0.22
CA PHE A 249 -24.64 -7.90 0.07
C PHE A 249 -25.55 -7.85 1.28
N GLY A 250 -25.00 -7.83 2.49
CA GLY A 250 -25.77 -7.76 3.74
C GLY A 250 -26.58 -6.48 3.87
N PHE A 251 -26.00 -5.34 3.50
CA PHE A 251 -26.63 -4.02 3.57
C PHE A 251 -27.20 -3.54 2.23
N ARG A 252 -27.15 -4.36 1.17
CA ARG A 252 -27.67 -4.04 -0.18
C ARG A 252 -27.14 -2.70 -0.71
N ILE A 253 -25.85 -2.44 -0.55
CA ILE A 253 -25.19 -1.22 -1.02
C ILE A 253 -25.10 -1.27 -2.56
N GLU A 254 -25.43 -0.16 -3.22
CA GLU A 254 -25.47 -0.04 -4.68
C GLU A 254 -24.07 0.00 -5.34
#